data_552e4861ab5c17623f26a874ce88fa3b
#
_entry.id   552e4861ab5c17623f26a874ce88fa3b
#
_cell.length_a   1.000
_cell.length_b   1.000
_cell.length_c   1.000
_cell.angle_alpha   90.00
_cell.angle_beta   90.00
_cell.angle_gamma   90.00
#
_symmetry.space_group_name_H-M   'P 1'
#
loop_
_entity.id
_entity.type
_entity.pdbx_description
1 polymer ?
#
loop_
_entity_poly.entity_id
_entity_poly.type
_entity_poly.pdbx_seq_one_letter_code
_entity_poly.pdbx_strand_id
1 'polypeptide(L)'
;MKKLTILFGVALLIAAAFTGISCSNAGKKNAGNEKVQLKWAVKASEAGRQEFQKMAELAEKECNVQIEIIPLPDPEAGEASKLLISLMSGDEFDIVEDAYANMKQFYEAGVIAEIEPLAKAAHYDIAKTFGDYPAKFDSKIYGLPAFVDKAITIYNKDLFDQANIPYPDPDTWTWEQFIEIGKRITDKDKNIWGAFNPAWVHYNYMYAMQKGFEHYKKDGMSNYDDPLFKESVQWYYALGNTENVQPSYLVQKSKQMPIDYFTTGKVGMSVCGGWTTNWLIDTNKYPRNWKAGILPMPHPASEKKSVSVVISNVWIPSTSKNKQRAFEVVKLFAEKQYTLGYSRIPARIDLSDDEIQTYIKNELLPPLQADGISVEDIQKAWFDPAVVIFDEKPTGTASTEIRNLTADECGLYGIGEQSLDDTVKHIKEKADTAIKKAEK
;
A
#
# COMPACT_ATOMS: atom_id res chain seq x y z
N MET A 1 38.50 49.83 -11.12
CA MET A 1 39.79 49.74 -11.80
C MET A 1 40.44 48.42 -11.44
N LYS A 2 40.54 47.53 -12.36
CA LYS A 2 41.62 46.61 -12.75
C LYS A 2 41.03 45.58 -13.70
N LYS A 3 41.46 45.69 -14.92
CA LYS A 3 41.22 44.78 -16.04
C LYS A 3 41.96 43.47 -15.78
N LEU A 4 41.39 42.35 -16.16
CA LEU A 4 42.16 41.12 -16.37
C LEU A 4 41.73 40.47 -17.69
N THR A 5 42.74 40.17 -18.43
CA THR A 5 42.87 39.88 -19.86
C THR A 5 42.53 38.43 -20.16
N ILE A 6 41.87 38.23 -21.29
CA ILE A 6 41.56 36.96 -21.95
C ILE A 6 42.82 36.42 -22.62
N LEU A 7 43.12 35.13 -22.44
CA LEU A 7 44.10 34.38 -23.27
C LEU A 7 43.36 33.23 -23.99
N PHE A 8 43.33 33.36 -25.33
CA PHE A 8 43.00 32.31 -26.27
C PHE A 8 44.23 31.40 -26.48
N GLY A 9 44.05 30.09 -26.34
CA GLY A 9 45.04 29.09 -26.72
C GLY A 9 44.50 28.23 -27.85
N VAL A 10 45.06 28.41 -29.04
CA VAL A 10 44.85 27.61 -30.24
C VAL A 10 45.66 26.29 -30.08
N ALA A 11 45.07 25.14 -30.24
CA ALA A 11 45.78 23.86 -30.37
C ALA A 11 45.52 23.22 -31.73
N LEU A 12 46.63 22.94 -32.38
CA LEU A 12 46.80 22.43 -33.74
C LEU A 12 46.28 20.99 -33.88
N LEU A 13 45.62 20.72 -35.01
CA LEU A 13 45.36 19.42 -35.60
C LEU A 13 46.67 18.79 -36.11
N ILE A 14 46.96 17.52 -35.73
CA ILE A 14 47.88 16.67 -36.48
C ILE A 14 47.11 15.44 -36.90
N ALA A 15 46.86 15.32 -38.19
CA ALA A 15 46.38 14.11 -38.86
C ALA A 15 47.59 13.20 -39.16
N ALA A 16 47.56 11.99 -38.69
CA ALA A 16 48.47 10.93 -39.16
C ALA A 16 47.64 9.77 -39.72
N ALA A 17 47.71 9.66 -41.02
CA ALA A 17 47.21 8.49 -41.75
C ALA A 17 48.16 7.32 -41.54
N PHE A 18 47.61 6.19 -41.14
CA PHE A 18 48.26 4.88 -41.28
C PHE A 18 47.31 3.94 -42.03
N THR A 19 47.76 3.60 -43.25
CA THR A 19 47.20 2.59 -44.07
C THR A 19 47.72 1.20 -43.71
N GLY A 20 46.82 0.26 -43.64
CA GLY A 20 47.04 -1.12 -44.08
C GLY A 20 47.30 -2.16 -43.01
N ILE A 21 46.45 -3.08 -42.88
CA ILE A 21 46.54 -4.50 -43.30
C ILE A 21 45.37 -5.22 -42.66
N SER A 22 44.48 -5.67 -43.53
CA SER A 22 43.40 -6.59 -43.20
C SER A 22 43.99 -7.95 -42.80
N CYS A 23 43.66 -8.44 -41.63
CA CYS A 23 43.64 -9.85 -41.32
C CYS A 23 42.31 -10.19 -40.69
N SER A 24 41.46 -10.80 -41.52
CA SER A 24 40.22 -11.46 -41.11
C SER A 24 40.57 -12.60 -40.14
N ASN A 25 40.26 -12.36 -38.87
CA ASN A 25 40.01 -13.44 -37.93
C ASN A 25 38.59 -13.22 -37.40
N ALA A 26 37.64 -13.95 -38.03
CA ALA A 26 36.31 -14.16 -37.50
C ALA A 26 36.45 -14.99 -36.21
N GLY A 27 36.89 -14.35 -35.14
CA GLY A 27 36.75 -14.85 -33.82
C GLY A 27 35.25 -14.81 -33.47
N LYS A 28 34.62 -15.97 -33.37
CA LYS A 28 33.35 -16.14 -32.69
C LYS A 28 33.48 -15.35 -31.37
N LYS A 29 32.88 -14.15 -31.29
CA LYS A 29 32.50 -13.57 -30.03
C LYS A 29 31.61 -14.62 -29.35
N ASN A 30 32.13 -15.27 -28.32
CA ASN A 30 31.32 -15.91 -27.33
C ASN A 30 30.26 -14.89 -26.98
N ALA A 31 29.00 -15.19 -27.27
CA ALA A 31 27.87 -14.55 -26.66
C ALA A 31 27.95 -14.95 -25.17
N GLY A 32 28.90 -14.34 -24.47
CA GLY A 32 29.03 -14.45 -23.02
C GLY A 32 27.80 -13.76 -22.45
N ASN A 33 27.10 -14.46 -21.69
CA ASN A 33 26.06 -14.31 -20.72
C ASN A 33 25.94 -12.85 -20.18
N GLU A 34 25.72 -11.88 -21.06
CA GLU A 34 25.49 -10.51 -20.67
C GLU A 34 24.08 -10.47 -20.07
N LYS A 35 24.01 -10.24 -18.76
CA LYS A 35 22.74 -10.16 -18.03
C LYS A 35 21.93 -9.00 -18.60
N VAL A 36 20.65 -9.22 -18.83
CA VAL A 36 19.74 -8.14 -19.22
C VAL A 36 19.56 -7.21 -18.01
N GLN A 37 19.84 -5.93 -18.20
CA GLN A 37 19.55 -4.91 -17.19
C GLN A 37 18.09 -4.54 -17.22
N LEU A 38 17.43 -4.58 -16.07
CA LEU A 38 16.04 -4.18 -15.87
C LEU A 38 15.96 -3.04 -14.87
N LYS A 39 15.14 -2.04 -15.14
CA LYS A 39 14.91 -0.89 -14.28
C LYS A 39 13.63 -1.09 -13.48
N TRP A 40 13.76 -1.12 -12.17
CA TRP A 40 12.65 -1.24 -11.25
C TRP A 40 12.37 0.11 -10.58
N ALA A 41 11.25 0.75 -10.98
CA ALA A 41 10.81 2.01 -10.39
C ALA A 41 10.12 1.75 -9.04
N VAL A 42 10.58 2.42 -8.00
CA VAL A 42 10.05 2.33 -6.63
C VAL A 42 9.87 3.74 -6.04
N LYS A 43 9.02 3.88 -5.02
CA LYS A 43 8.89 5.14 -4.28
C LYS A 43 10.19 5.47 -3.55
N ALA A 44 10.60 6.74 -3.56
CA ALA A 44 11.84 7.18 -2.90
C ALA A 44 11.84 6.88 -1.40
N SER A 45 10.69 7.02 -0.72
CA SER A 45 10.51 6.66 0.69
C SER A 45 10.73 5.17 0.99
N GLU A 46 10.65 4.31 -0.03
CA GLU A 46 10.73 2.86 0.07
C GLU A 46 12.03 2.28 -0.51
N ALA A 47 12.71 3.00 -1.41
CA ALA A 47 13.87 2.51 -2.16
C ALA A 47 15.03 2.01 -1.27
N GLY A 48 15.17 2.56 -0.07
CA GLY A 48 16.20 2.16 0.91
C GLY A 48 15.83 0.97 1.77
N ARG A 49 14.65 0.38 1.63
CA ARG A 49 14.23 -0.77 2.43
C ARG A 49 15.01 -2.01 2.02
N GLN A 50 15.47 -2.77 3.02
CA GLN A 50 16.26 -4.00 2.79
C GLN A 50 15.51 -5.04 1.95
N GLU A 51 14.19 -5.08 2.04
CA GLU A 51 13.36 -6.02 1.28
C GLU A 51 13.48 -5.80 -0.23
N PHE A 52 13.56 -4.56 -0.71
CA PHE A 52 13.75 -4.26 -2.14
C PHE A 52 15.12 -4.70 -2.61
N GLN A 53 16.16 -4.51 -1.80
CA GLN A 53 17.51 -4.99 -2.10
C GLN A 53 17.56 -6.53 -2.18
N LYS A 54 16.98 -7.21 -1.19
CA LYS A 54 16.88 -8.68 -1.18
C LYS A 54 16.11 -9.22 -2.39
N MET A 55 15.02 -8.52 -2.80
CA MET A 55 14.27 -8.93 -4.01
C MET A 55 15.09 -8.75 -5.27
N ALA A 56 15.83 -7.65 -5.41
CA ALA A 56 16.71 -7.43 -6.54
C ALA A 56 17.81 -8.51 -6.60
N GLU A 57 18.47 -8.81 -5.49
CA GLU A 57 19.47 -9.88 -5.39
C GLU A 57 18.90 -11.25 -5.75
N LEU A 58 17.68 -11.55 -5.29
CA LEU A 58 16.99 -12.80 -5.62
C LEU A 58 16.68 -12.89 -7.11
N ALA A 59 16.18 -11.80 -7.72
CA ALA A 59 15.89 -11.74 -9.14
C ALA A 59 17.18 -11.88 -10.00
N GLU A 60 18.27 -11.23 -9.59
CA GLU A 60 19.56 -11.36 -10.25
C GLU A 60 20.09 -12.80 -10.26
N LYS A 61 19.84 -13.51 -9.15
CA LYS A 61 20.25 -14.90 -8.99
C LYS A 61 19.36 -15.87 -9.75
N GLU A 62 18.04 -15.75 -9.61
CA GLU A 62 17.10 -16.74 -10.14
C GLU A 62 16.70 -16.48 -11.59
N CYS A 63 16.61 -15.21 -12.01
CA CYS A 63 16.23 -14.84 -13.37
C CYS A 63 17.43 -14.52 -14.28
N ASN A 64 18.66 -14.54 -13.76
CA ASN A 64 19.87 -14.18 -14.53
C ASN A 64 19.76 -12.79 -15.21
N VAL A 65 19.30 -11.79 -14.46
CA VAL A 65 19.18 -10.38 -14.85
C VAL A 65 20.08 -9.52 -13.96
N GLN A 66 20.14 -8.23 -14.25
CA GLN A 66 20.66 -7.21 -13.35
C GLN A 66 19.51 -6.24 -13.04
N ILE A 67 19.28 -5.93 -11.77
CA ILE A 67 18.20 -5.03 -11.35
C ILE A 67 18.79 -3.68 -10.93
N GLU A 68 18.33 -2.62 -11.58
CA GLU A 68 18.59 -1.25 -11.19
C GLU A 68 17.34 -0.69 -10.51
N ILE A 69 17.42 -0.42 -9.20
CA ILE A 69 16.34 0.21 -8.44
C ILE A 69 16.37 1.72 -8.68
N ILE A 70 15.30 2.25 -9.25
CA ILE A 70 15.16 3.69 -9.58
C ILE A 70 14.19 4.32 -8.57
N PRO A 71 14.67 5.11 -7.60
CA PRO A 71 13.81 5.83 -6.68
C PRO A 71 13.12 6.99 -7.38
N LEU A 72 11.79 7.02 -7.34
CA LEU A 72 10.96 8.11 -7.84
C LEU A 72 10.38 8.89 -6.66
N PRO A 73 10.30 10.22 -6.75
CA PRO A 73 9.66 11.03 -5.72
C PRO A 73 8.26 10.55 -5.42
N ASP A 74 7.91 10.47 -4.13
CA ASP A 74 6.56 10.15 -3.70
C ASP A 74 5.60 11.24 -4.20
N PRO A 75 4.41 10.89 -4.71
CA PRO A 75 3.43 11.89 -5.11
C PRO A 75 2.91 12.64 -3.87
N GLU A 76 2.85 13.96 -3.95
CA GLU A 76 2.12 14.75 -2.97
C GLU A 76 0.61 14.60 -3.18
N ALA A 77 -0.18 14.85 -2.14
CA ALA A 77 -1.63 14.75 -2.25
C ALA A 77 -2.17 15.71 -3.33
N GLY A 78 -2.89 15.18 -4.30
CA GLY A 78 -3.47 15.93 -5.42
C GLY A 78 -2.55 16.14 -6.63
N GLU A 79 -1.30 15.69 -6.60
CA GLU A 79 -0.42 15.73 -7.77
C GLU A 79 -0.57 14.48 -8.65
N ALA A 80 -0.41 14.66 -9.96
CA ALA A 80 -0.26 13.54 -10.87
C ALA A 80 1.01 12.76 -10.49
N SER A 81 0.93 11.43 -10.50
CA SER A 81 2.08 10.58 -10.24
C SER A 81 3.25 10.96 -11.16
N LYS A 82 4.40 11.30 -10.59
CA LYS A 82 5.62 11.57 -11.38
C LYS A 82 6.00 10.39 -12.26
N LEU A 83 5.72 9.17 -11.79
CA LEU A 83 5.87 7.97 -12.59
C LEU A 83 4.97 7.99 -13.83
N LEU A 84 3.70 8.40 -13.70
CA LEU A 84 2.79 8.51 -14.86
C LEU A 84 3.31 9.50 -15.88
N ILE A 85 3.73 10.68 -15.43
CA ILE A 85 4.31 11.72 -16.30
C ILE A 85 5.56 11.18 -17.01
N SER A 86 6.45 10.53 -16.30
CA SER A 86 7.68 9.92 -16.82
C SER A 86 7.40 8.89 -17.89
N LEU A 87 6.47 7.96 -17.63
CA LEU A 87 6.04 6.94 -18.59
C LEU A 87 5.38 7.53 -19.84
N MET A 88 4.53 8.56 -19.68
CA MET A 88 3.90 9.26 -20.80
C MET A 88 4.94 10.05 -21.62
N SER A 89 6.04 10.48 -21.01
CA SER A 89 7.17 11.15 -21.68
C SER A 89 8.10 10.17 -22.40
N GLY A 90 7.88 8.85 -22.23
CA GLY A 90 8.64 7.81 -22.89
C GLY A 90 9.84 7.28 -22.09
N ASP A 91 9.95 7.61 -20.82
CA ASP A 91 10.98 7.02 -19.96
C ASP A 91 10.80 5.48 -19.88
N GLU A 92 11.92 4.77 -19.92
CA GLU A 92 11.95 3.32 -19.96
C GLU A 92 12.16 2.77 -18.56
N PHE A 93 11.11 2.15 -18.03
CA PHE A 93 11.17 1.26 -16.86
C PHE A 93 10.69 -0.12 -17.29
N ASP A 94 11.11 -1.16 -16.56
CA ASP A 94 10.74 -2.54 -16.87
C ASP A 94 9.79 -3.12 -15.82
N ILE A 95 9.89 -2.66 -14.57
CA ILE A 95 9.10 -3.17 -13.45
C ILE A 95 8.63 -2.00 -12.60
N VAL A 96 7.38 -2.06 -12.16
CA VAL A 96 6.78 -1.12 -11.19
C VAL A 96 6.00 -1.91 -10.15
N GLU A 97 6.00 -1.43 -8.90
CA GLU A 97 5.13 -1.92 -7.84
C GLU A 97 4.21 -0.80 -7.37
N ASP A 98 2.89 -1.07 -7.32
CA ASP A 98 1.92 -0.12 -6.76
C ASP A 98 0.65 -0.84 -6.29
N ALA A 99 -0.15 -0.17 -5.45
CA ALA A 99 -1.46 -0.66 -5.04
C ALA A 99 -2.43 -0.71 -6.24
N TYR A 100 -3.28 -1.75 -6.28
CA TYR A 100 -4.26 -1.95 -7.36
C TYR A 100 -5.06 -0.68 -7.67
N ALA A 101 -5.58 -0.01 -6.66
CA ALA A 101 -6.38 1.20 -6.84
C ALA A 101 -5.63 2.36 -7.55
N ASN A 102 -4.31 2.38 -7.51
CA ASN A 102 -3.50 3.40 -8.19
C ASN A 102 -3.24 3.03 -9.65
N MET A 103 -3.36 1.75 -10.02
CA MET A 103 -3.03 1.28 -11.38
C MET A 103 -4.02 1.76 -12.43
N LYS A 104 -5.26 2.11 -12.05
CA LYS A 104 -6.31 2.58 -12.97
C LYS A 104 -5.84 3.76 -13.83
N GLN A 105 -5.17 4.75 -13.26
CA GLN A 105 -4.64 5.90 -13.99
C GLN A 105 -3.60 5.53 -15.06
N PHE A 106 -2.76 4.50 -14.79
CA PHE A 106 -1.77 4.01 -15.74
C PHE A 106 -2.42 3.20 -16.86
N TYR A 107 -3.48 2.46 -16.53
CA TYR A 107 -4.28 1.75 -17.51
C TYR A 107 -4.99 2.72 -18.46
N GLU A 108 -5.67 3.73 -17.94
CA GLU A 108 -6.38 4.76 -18.74
C GLU A 108 -5.42 5.55 -19.63
N ALA A 109 -4.18 5.80 -19.18
CA ALA A 109 -3.12 6.43 -19.97
C ALA A 109 -2.47 5.50 -21.01
N GLY A 110 -2.80 4.19 -21.03
CA GLY A 110 -2.24 3.21 -21.96
C GLY A 110 -0.75 2.89 -21.75
N VAL A 111 -0.21 3.21 -20.55
CA VAL A 111 1.22 3.03 -20.23
C VAL A 111 1.54 1.73 -19.48
N ILE A 112 0.58 0.84 -19.33
CA ILE A 112 0.74 -0.47 -18.68
C ILE A 112 0.58 -1.60 -19.71
N ALA A 113 1.38 -2.66 -19.58
CA ALA A 113 1.33 -3.81 -20.50
C ALA A 113 0.36 -4.88 -19.97
N GLU A 114 -0.35 -5.53 -20.90
CA GLU A 114 -1.13 -6.74 -20.60
C GLU A 114 -0.18 -7.90 -20.23
N ILE A 115 -0.48 -8.59 -19.13
CA ILE A 115 0.37 -9.66 -18.58
C ILE A 115 0.05 -11.04 -19.18
N GLU A 116 -1.20 -11.32 -19.54
CA GLU A 116 -1.63 -12.66 -19.98
C GLU A 116 -0.85 -13.22 -21.19
N PRO A 117 -0.52 -12.42 -22.23
CA PRO A 117 0.30 -12.93 -23.34
C PRO A 117 1.70 -13.36 -22.88
N LEU A 118 2.30 -12.65 -21.91
CA LEU A 118 3.62 -12.95 -21.37
C LEU A 118 3.58 -14.22 -20.50
N ALA A 119 2.54 -14.36 -19.68
CA ALA A 119 2.30 -15.55 -18.88
C ALA A 119 2.09 -16.80 -19.74
N LYS A 120 1.30 -16.67 -20.84
CA LYS A 120 1.09 -17.74 -21.79
C LYS A 120 2.38 -18.19 -22.48
N ALA A 121 3.25 -17.24 -22.85
CA ALA A 121 4.56 -17.55 -23.43
C ALA A 121 5.49 -18.25 -22.43
N ALA A 122 5.33 -17.98 -21.13
CA ALA A 122 6.06 -18.62 -20.04
C ALA A 122 5.40 -19.91 -19.51
N HIS A 123 4.31 -20.39 -20.11
CA HIS A 123 3.50 -21.53 -19.63
C HIS A 123 3.07 -21.39 -18.16
N TYR A 124 2.72 -20.18 -17.73
CA TYR A 124 2.37 -19.86 -16.37
C TYR A 124 0.86 -19.66 -16.17
N ASP A 125 0.29 -20.39 -15.22
CA ASP A 125 -1.15 -20.33 -14.88
C ASP A 125 -1.38 -19.34 -13.73
N ILE A 126 -1.73 -18.10 -14.10
CA ILE A 126 -2.00 -17.02 -13.14
C ILE A 126 -3.20 -17.36 -12.24
N ALA A 127 -4.28 -17.89 -12.82
CA ALA A 127 -5.51 -18.15 -12.10
C ALA A 127 -5.33 -19.25 -11.02
N LYS A 128 -4.53 -20.27 -11.32
CA LYS A 128 -4.19 -21.33 -10.36
C LYS A 128 -3.43 -20.77 -9.16
N THR A 129 -2.51 -19.83 -9.40
CA THR A 129 -1.63 -19.31 -8.33
C THR A 129 -2.30 -18.21 -7.52
N PHE A 130 -3.07 -17.31 -8.16
CA PHE A 130 -3.55 -16.08 -7.51
C PHE A 130 -5.08 -15.91 -7.51
N GLY A 131 -5.85 -16.78 -8.16
CA GLY A 131 -7.30 -16.65 -8.24
C GLY A 131 -7.74 -15.30 -8.81
N ASP A 132 -8.48 -14.52 -8.02
CA ASP A 132 -9.02 -13.22 -8.40
C ASP A 132 -8.18 -12.02 -7.94
N TYR A 133 -7.08 -12.23 -7.25
CA TYR A 133 -6.20 -11.15 -6.76
C TYR A 133 -5.44 -10.35 -7.84
N PRO A 134 -5.13 -10.87 -9.05
CA PRO A 134 -4.45 -10.08 -10.09
C PRO A 134 -5.22 -8.82 -10.48
N ALA A 135 -4.47 -7.74 -10.75
CA ALA A 135 -5.05 -6.49 -11.21
C ALA A 135 -5.69 -6.66 -12.59
N LYS A 136 -7.01 -6.46 -12.68
CA LYS A 136 -7.80 -6.62 -13.91
C LYS A 136 -8.45 -5.29 -14.30
N PHE A 137 -8.36 -4.95 -15.58
CA PHE A 137 -9.11 -3.88 -16.23
C PHE A 137 -9.69 -4.44 -17.52
N ASP A 138 -10.97 -4.17 -17.80
CA ASP A 138 -11.71 -4.70 -18.94
C ASP A 138 -11.50 -6.22 -19.15
N SER A 139 -11.57 -6.98 -18.04
CA SER A 139 -11.42 -8.44 -18.00
C SER A 139 -10.01 -8.97 -18.37
N LYS A 140 -9.01 -8.11 -18.54
CA LYS A 140 -7.62 -8.48 -18.84
C LYS A 140 -6.72 -8.20 -17.63
N ILE A 141 -5.64 -8.98 -17.51
CA ILE A 141 -4.68 -8.90 -16.41
C ILE A 141 -3.54 -7.95 -16.77
N TYR A 142 -3.28 -6.96 -15.90
CA TYR A 142 -2.25 -5.94 -16.07
C TYR A 142 -1.19 -5.94 -14.94
N GLY A 143 -1.39 -6.70 -13.88
CA GLY A 143 -0.44 -6.85 -12.79
C GLY A 143 -0.62 -8.15 -12.03
N LEU A 144 0.46 -8.67 -11.46
CA LEU A 144 0.42 -9.80 -10.54
C LEU A 144 0.50 -9.31 -9.10
N PRO A 145 -0.28 -9.88 -8.17
CA PRO A 145 -0.27 -9.44 -6.79
C PRO A 145 1.02 -9.90 -6.10
N ALA A 146 1.77 -8.98 -5.52
CA ALA A 146 2.98 -9.26 -4.76
C ALA A 146 2.65 -9.73 -3.34
N PHE A 147 1.70 -9.05 -2.70
CA PHE A 147 1.21 -9.37 -1.36
C PHE A 147 -0.13 -8.68 -1.10
N VAL A 148 -0.81 -9.16 -0.07
CA VAL A 148 -2.01 -8.55 0.49
C VAL A 148 -1.65 -7.91 1.83
N ASP A 149 -2.01 -6.65 2.01
CA ASP A 149 -1.92 -5.96 3.29
C ASP A 149 -3.33 -5.85 3.90
N LYS A 150 -3.60 -6.61 4.95
CA LYS A 150 -4.87 -6.60 5.68
C LYS A 150 -4.81 -5.63 6.84
N ALA A 151 -5.87 -4.86 7.04
CA ALA A 151 -6.00 -4.03 8.24
C ALA A 151 -6.09 -4.91 9.49
N ILE A 152 -5.41 -4.48 10.54
CA ILE A 152 -5.42 -5.12 11.87
C ILE A 152 -5.58 -4.08 12.96
N THR A 153 -5.89 -4.54 14.16
CA THR A 153 -5.75 -3.75 15.38
C THR A 153 -4.42 -4.09 16.03
N ILE A 154 -3.57 -3.08 16.25
CA ILE A 154 -2.44 -3.19 17.19
C ILE A 154 -2.86 -2.55 18.52
N TYR A 155 -2.46 -3.14 19.66
CA TYR A 155 -2.83 -2.62 20.97
C TYR A 155 -1.69 -2.68 21.98
N ASN A 156 -1.73 -1.79 22.96
CA ASN A 156 -0.74 -1.67 24.03
C ASN A 156 -1.21 -2.48 25.26
N LYS A 157 -0.62 -3.66 25.48
CA LYS A 157 -0.95 -4.56 26.58
C LYS A 157 -0.80 -3.88 27.96
N ASP A 158 0.23 -3.06 28.14
CA ASP A 158 0.48 -2.40 29.42
C ASP A 158 -0.63 -1.41 29.81
N LEU A 159 -1.24 -0.71 28.84
CA LEU A 159 -2.38 0.17 29.10
C LEU A 159 -3.66 -0.62 29.43
N PHE A 160 -3.84 -1.80 28.81
CA PHE A 160 -4.93 -2.71 29.17
C PHE A 160 -4.77 -3.23 30.60
N ASP A 161 -3.56 -3.67 30.97
CA ASP A 161 -3.25 -4.17 32.32
C ASP A 161 -3.44 -3.08 33.37
N GLN A 162 -2.96 -1.84 33.11
CA GLN A 162 -3.14 -0.69 34.00
C GLN A 162 -4.62 -0.34 34.21
N ALA A 163 -5.44 -0.51 33.18
CA ALA A 163 -6.89 -0.25 33.26
C ALA A 163 -7.69 -1.46 33.79
N ASN A 164 -7.03 -2.59 34.11
CA ASN A 164 -7.66 -3.87 34.46
C ASN A 164 -8.69 -4.31 33.41
N ILE A 165 -8.30 -4.28 32.13
CA ILE A 165 -9.10 -4.70 31.00
C ILE A 165 -8.54 -6.01 30.47
N PRO A 166 -9.33 -7.09 30.35
CA PRO A 166 -8.88 -8.31 29.68
C PRO A 166 -8.58 -8.04 28.22
N TYR A 167 -7.61 -8.77 27.66
CA TYR A 167 -7.33 -8.68 26.24
C TYR A 167 -8.54 -9.16 25.43
N PRO A 168 -8.89 -8.46 24.34
CA PRO A 168 -10.07 -8.83 23.55
C PRO A 168 -9.94 -10.20 22.88
N ASP A 169 -11.06 -10.89 22.76
CA ASP A 169 -11.15 -12.13 22.00
C ASP A 169 -11.21 -11.80 20.50
N PRO A 170 -10.26 -12.29 19.68
CA PRO A 170 -10.21 -12.03 18.24
C PRO A 170 -11.43 -12.57 17.48
N ASP A 171 -12.14 -13.56 18.03
CA ASP A 171 -13.31 -14.15 17.39
C ASP A 171 -14.59 -13.30 17.54
N THR A 172 -14.63 -12.42 18.54
CA THR A 172 -15.79 -11.57 18.85
C THR A 172 -15.48 -10.08 18.82
N TRP A 173 -14.34 -9.68 18.21
CA TRP A 173 -13.82 -8.32 18.24
C TRP A 173 -14.67 -7.36 17.39
N THR A 174 -15.33 -6.38 18.04
CA THR A 174 -16.22 -5.43 17.39
C THR A 174 -15.84 -3.97 17.62
N TRP A 175 -16.39 -3.05 16.79
CA TRP A 175 -16.21 -1.62 16.96
C TRP A 175 -16.83 -1.09 18.25
N GLU A 176 -17.91 -1.70 18.72
CA GLU A 176 -18.56 -1.37 19.98
C GLU A 176 -17.62 -1.66 21.17
N GLN A 177 -16.96 -2.82 21.15
CA GLN A 177 -15.94 -3.16 22.15
C GLN A 177 -14.71 -2.25 22.06
N PHE A 178 -14.27 -1.90 20.84
CA PHE A 178 -13.19 -0.95 20.59
C PHE A 178 -13.48 0.41 21.27
N ILE A 179 -14.69 0.94 21.09
CA ILE A 179 -15.11 2.21 21.70
C ILE A 179 -15.20 2.10 23.23
N GLU A 180 -15.82 1.03 23.74
CA GLU A 180 -15.95 0.80 25.19
C GLU A 180 -14.59 0.73 25.87
N ILE A 181 -13.70 -0.09 25.35
CA ILE A 181 -12.33 -0.23 25.85
C ILE A 181 -11.58 1.10 25.73
N GLY A 182 -11.72 1.76 24.58
CA GLY A 182 -11.11 3.07 24.34
C GLY A 182 -11.48 4.10 25.39
N LYS A 183 -12.75 4.17 25.81
CA LYS A 183 -13.22 5.05 26.88
C LYS A 183 -12.56 4.75 28.23
N ARG A 184 -12.40 3.46 28.55
CA ARG A 184 -11.81 3.03 29.83
C ARG A 184 -10.29 3.30 29.90
N ILE A 185 -9.60 3.25 28.78
CA ILE A 185 -8.14 3.54 28.71
C ILE A 185 -7.87 5.03 28.65
N THR A 186 -8.77 5.85 28.08
CA THR A 186 -8.52 7.29 27.89
C THR A 186 -8.35 8.02 29.22
N ASP A 187 -7.20 8.68 29.37
CA ASP A 187 -6.87 9.58 30.48
C ASP A 187 -6.27 10.87 29.89
N LYS A 188 -7.11 11.88 29.70
CA LYS A 188 -6.71 13.15 29.07
C LYS A 188 -5.69 13.93 29.89
N ASP A 189 -5.71 13.80 31.22
CA ASP A 189 -4.79 14.50 32.11
C ASP A 189 -3.35 13.98 31.94
N LYS A 190 -3.21 12.68 31.60
CA LYS A 190 -1.93 12.04 31.28
C LYS A 190 -1.61 12.06 29.79
N ASN A 191 -2.48 12.65 28.95
CA ASN A 191 -2.39 12.61 27.50
C ASN A 191 -2.34 11.15 26.95
N ILE A 192 -3.12 10.25 27.59
CA ILE A 192 -3.32 8.88 27.17
C ILE A 192 -4.66 8.80 26.43
N TRP A 193 -4.65 8.18 25.26
CA TRP A 193 -5.81 7.97 24.42
C TRP A 193 -6.12 6.50 24.27
N GLY A 194 -7.39 6.14 24.34
CA GLY A 194 -7.82 4.76 24.14
C GLY A 194 -7.57 4.25 22.74
N ALA A 195 -7.61 5.16 21.75
CA ALA A 195 -7.32 4.84 20.37
C ALA A 195 -6.61 6.00 19.64
N PHE A 196 -6.00 5.67 18.51
CA PHE A 196 -5.53 6.63 17.51
C PHE A 196 -5.58 6.01 16.13
N ASN A 197 -6.53 6.45 15.34
CA ASN A 197 -6.61 6.15 13.92
C ASN A 197 -6.23 7.42 13.15
N PRO A 198 -5.17 7.42 12.33
CA PRO A 198 -4.75 8.59 11.58
C PRO A 198 -5.87 9.19 10.75
N ALA A 199 -5.84 10.51 10.50
CA ALA A 199 -6.86 11.23 9.75
C ALA A 199 -6.79 10.93 8.24
N TRP A 200 -6.92 9.67 7.87
CA TRP A 200 -6.93 9.21 6.48
C TRP A 200 -8.35 9.07 5.93
N VAL A 201 -8.47 9.27 4.62
CA VAL A 201 -9.77 9.31 3.94
C VAL A 201 -10.57 8.00 4.07
N HIS A 202 -9.91 6.84 4.07
CA HIS A 202 -10.64 5.56 4.10
C HIS A 202 -11.45 5.33 5.38
N TYR A 203 -11.07 5.93 6.51
CA TYR A 203 -11.87 5.83 7.72
C TYR A 203 -13.26 6.48 7.59
N ASN A 204 -13.45 7.41 6.63
CA ASN A 204 -14.76 8.02 6.40
C ASN A 204 -15.79 7.04 5.81
N TYR A 205 -15.33 5.97 5.15
CA TYR A 205 -16.23 5.02 4.48
C TYR A 205 -16.00 3.55 4.88
N MET A 206 -14.93 3.23 5.60
CA MET A 206 -14.56 1.87 5.99
C MET A 206 -15.67 1.15 6.77
N TYR A 207 -16.28 1.85 7.76
CA TYR A 207 -17.39 1.33 8.54
C TYR A 207 -18.64 1.06 7.67
N ALA A 208 -18.91 1.93 6.69
CA ALA A 208 -20.01 1.74 5.73
C ALA A 208 -19.76 0.53 4.82
N MET A 209 -18.52 0.34 4.35
CA MET A 209 -18.17 -0.80 3.50
C MET A 209 -18.34 -2.13 4.23
N GLN A 210 -18.05 -2.19 5.52
CA GLN A 210 -18.35 -3.36 6.35
C GLN A 210 -19.86 -3.66 6.46
N LYS A 211 -20.71 -2.65 6.22
CA LYS A 211 -22.20 -2.74 6.20
C LYS A 211 -22.76 -2.88 4.78
N GLY A 212 -21.93 -3.07 3.77
CA GLY A 212 -22.34 -3.31 2.38
C GLY A 212 -22.43 -2.05 1.51
N PHE A 213 -21.87 -0.91 1.94
CA PHE A 213 -21.73 0.26 1.08
C PHE A 213 -20.76 -0.03 -0.07
N GLU A 214 -21.14 0.41 -1.27
CA GLU A 214 -20.32 0.43 -2.46
C GLU A 214 -20.13 1.85 -2.96
N HIS A 215 -18.91 2.23 -3.38
CA HIS A 215 -18.60 3.60 -3.83
C HIS A 215 -19.34 4.03 -5.09
N TYR A 216 -19.76 3.06 -5.92
CA TYR A 216 -20.43 3.30 -7.20
C TYR A 216 -21.77 2.57 -7.24
N LYS A 217 -22.76 3.20 -7.86
CA LYS A 217 -24.03 2.58 -8.22
C LYS A 217 -23.83 1.67 -9.44
N LYS A 218 -24.80 0.81 -9.73
CA LYS A 218 -24.76 -0.10 -10.89
C LYS A 218 -24.69 0.61 -12.24
N ASP A 219 -25.11 1.87 -12.32
CA ASP A 219 -25.02 2.73 -13.50
C ASP A 219 -23.66 3.43 -13.65
N GLY A 220 -22.70 3.14 -12.76
CA GLY A 220 -21.37 3.75 -12.76
C GLY A 220 -21.28 5.10 -12.06
N MET A 221 -22.40 5.72 -11.68
CA MET A 221 -22.43 6.98 -10.93
C MET A 221 -22.02 6.75 -9.47
N SER A 222 -21.58 7.81 -8.79
CA SER A 222 -21.19 7.72 -7.39
C SER A 222 -22.36 7.34 -6.48
N ASN A 223 -22.08 6.69 -5.35
CA ASN A 223 -23.08 6.26 -4.36
C ASN A 223 -22.94 7.01 -3.01
N TYR A 224 -22.33 8.19 -3.00
CA TYR A 224 -22.06 8.91 -1.76
C TYR A 224 -23.30 9.56 -1.11
N ASP A 225 -24.48 9.47 -1.75
CA ASP A 225 -25.79 9.78 -1.19
C ASP A 225 -26.42 8.62 -0.39
N ASP A 226 -25.75 7.47 -0.28
CA ASP A 226 -26.17 6.34 0.53
C ASP A 226 -26.15 6.70 2.04
N PRO A 227 -27.23 6.41 2.80
CA PRO A 227 -27.26 6.64 4.24
C PRO A 227 -26.13 5.98 5.02
N LEU A 228 -25.61 4.82 4.57
CA LEU A 228 -24.49 4.15 5.20
C LEU A 228 -23.20 4.99 5.13
N PHE A 229 -22.95 5.69 4.01
CA PHE A 229 -21.82 6.59 3.93
C PHE A 229 -21.92 7.73 4.94
N LYS A 230 -23.07 8.38 5.03
CA LYS A 230 -23.35 9.43 6.03
C LYS A 230 -23.11 8.94 7.45
N GLU A 231 -23.65 7.75 7.78
CA GLU A 231 -23.45 7.10 9.09
C GLU A 231 -21.97 6.88 9.37
N SER A 232 -21.21 6.38 8.39
CA SER A 232 -19.77 6.10 8.53
C SER A 232 -18.95 7.35 8.80
N VAL A 233 -19.21 8.44 8.08
CA VAL A 233 -18.55 9.74 8.32
C VAL A 233 -18.86 10.20 9.75
N GLN A 234 -20.13 10.20 10.15
CA GLN A 234 -20.52 10.59 11.51
C GLN A 234 -19.83 9.72 12.56
N TRP A 235 -19.82 8.39 12.37
CA TRP A 235 -19.19 7.43 13.26
C TRP A 235 -17.70 7.70 13.45
N TYR A 236 -16.94 7.90 12.36
CA TYR A 236 -15.51 8.14 12.44
C TYR A 236 -15.16 9.40 13.22
N TYR A 237 -15.83 10.51 12.94
CA TYR A 237 -15.57 11.76 13.65
C TYR A 237 -16.08 11.73 15.11
N ALA A 238 -17.11 10.92 15.38
CA ALA A 238 -17.60 10.72 16.74
C ALA A 238 -16.54 10.11 17.65
N LEU A 239 -15.62 9.26 17.16
CA LEU A 239 -14.54 8.67 17.95
C LEU A 239 -13.72 9.73 18.72
N GLY A 240 -13.49 10.88 18.10
CA GLY A 240 -12.77 11.98 18.73
C GLY A 240 -13.65 13.05 19.35
N ASN A 241 -14.81 13.35 18.76
CA ASN A 241 -15.62 14.51 19.13
C ASN A 241 -16.61 14.22 20.27
N THR A 242 -17.24 13.05 20.29
CA THR A 242 -18.28 12.68 21.27
C THR A 242 -17.86 11.49 22.12
N GLU A 243 -17.30 10.44 21.53
CA GLU A 243 -16.84 9.26 22.26
C GLU A 243 -15.57 9.52 23.06
N ASN A 244 -14.76 10.47 22.61
CA ASN A 244 -13.51 10.89 23.27
C ASN A 244 -12.49 9.75 23.44
N VAL A 245 -12.49 8.78 22.55
CA VAL A 245 -11.54 7.66 22.59
C VAL A 245 -10.23 7.97 21.89
N GLN A 246 -10.23 8.96 20.98
CA GLN A 246 -9.03 9.44 20.28
C GLN A 246 -9.00 10.98 20.23
N PRO A 247 -7.85 11.62 19.88
CA PRO A 247 -7.83 13.04 19.56
C PRO A 247 -8.82 13.38 18.45
N SER A 248 -9.59 14.47 18.60
CA SER A 248 -10.49 14.91 17.53
C SER A 248 -9.70 15.23 16.26
N TYR A 249 -10.39 15.19 15.12
CA TYR A 249 -9.76 15.52 13.82
C TYR A 249 -9.07 16.88 13.84
N LEU A 250 -9.73 17.90 14.42
CA LEU A 250 -9.15 19.22 14.59
C LEU A 250 -7.85 19.18 15.40
N VAL A 251 -7.80 18.41 16.49
CA VAL A 251 -6.60 18.25 17.31
C VAL A 251 -5.49 17.52 16.54
N GLN A 252 -5.82 16.47 15.81
CA GLN A 252 -4.86 15.75 14.99
C GLN A 252 -4.20 16.67 13.94
N LYS A 253 -5.01 17.46 13.24
CA LYS A 253 -4.53 18.40 12.20
C LYS A 253 -3.76 19.58 12.78
N SER A 254 -4.30 20.26 13.82
CA SER A 254 -3.65 21.43 14.41
C SER A 254 -2.32 21.10 15.09
N LYS A 255 -2.18 19.91 15.68
CA LYS A 255 -0.93 19.43 16.28
C LYS A 255 -0.03 18.68 15.31
N GLN A 256 -0.45 18.50 14.05
CA GLN A 256 0.29 17.71 13.04
C GLN A 256 0.72 16.34 13.61
N MET A 257 -0.23 15.63 14.24
CA MET A 257 0.07 14.37 14.90
C MET A 257 0.59 13.35 13.88
N PRO A 258 1.75 12.73 14.13
CA PRO A 258 2.34 11.78 13.19
C PRO A 258 1.51 10.50 13.12
N ILE A 259 1.56 9.82 11.97
CA ILE A 259 0.82 8.56 11.74
C ILE A 259 1.24 7.45 12.70
N ASP A 260 2.48 7.46 13.14
CA ASP A 260 3.08 6.50 14.08
C ASP A 260 2.94 6.92 15.55
N TYR A 261 1.98 7.81 15.85
CA TYR A 261 1.75 8.30 17.24
C TYR A 261 1.51 7.17 18.26
N PHE A 262 1.02 6.02 17.79
CA PHE A 262 0.88 4.79 18.58
C PHE A 262 2.20 4.38 19.24
N THR A 263 3.34 4.58 18.58
CA THR A 263 4.66 4.18 19.10
C THR A 263 5.11 4.92 20.34
N THR A 264 4.46 6.04 20.65
CA THR A 264 4.74 6.82 21.89
C THR A 264 4.37 6.06 23.18
N GLY A 265 3.62 4.95 23.09
CA GLY A 265 3.11 4.21 24.22
C GLY A 265 1.93 4.89 24.95
N LYS A 266 1.42 6.00 24.39
CA LYS A 266 0.29 6.78 24.95
C LYS A 266 -1.04 6.49 24.27
N VAL A 267 -1.11 5.42 23.52
CA VAL A 267 -2.30 4.99 22.76
C VAL A 267 -2.62 3.54 23.09
N GLY A 268 -3.87 3.27 23.45
CA GLY A 268 -4.33 1.91 23.76
C GLY A 268 -4.42 1.03 22.53
N MET A 269 -5.03 1.52 21.44
CA MET A 269 -5.33 0.75 20.23
C MET A 269 -5.18 1.61 18.98
N SER A 270 -4.81 0.98 17.86
CA SER A 270 -4.83 1.59 16.54
C SER A 270 -5.25 0.55 15.50
N VAL A 271 -6.16 0.91 14.59
CA VAL A 271 -6.59 0.07 13.48
C VAL A 271 -5.97 0.61 12.21
N CYS A 272 -5.02 -0.12 11.66
CA CYS A 272 -4.28 0.28 10.45
C CYS A 272 -3.94 -0.95 9.61
N GLY A 273 -3.36 -0.75 8.43
CA GLY A 273 -2.81 -1.85 7.63
C GLY A 273 -1.76 -2.66 8.41
N GLY A 274 -1.62 -3.93 8.07
CA GLY A 274 -0.68 -4.86 8.71
C GLY A 274 0.78 -4.38 8.71
N TRP A 275 1.14 -3.49 7.76
CA TRP A 275 2.47 -2.86 7.70
C TRP A 275 2.85 -2.11 8.99
N THR A 276 1.86 -1.73 9.82
CA THR A 276 2.12 -1.07 11.12
C THR A 276 2.81 -1.97 12.14
N THR A 277 2.83 -3.29 11.94
CA THR A 277 3.66 -4.17 12.77
C THR A 277 5.15 -3.87 12.67
N ASN A 278 5.61 -3.19 11.60
CA ASN A 278 6.97 -2.67 11.54
C ASN A 278 7.28 -1.70 12.70
N TRP A 279 6.28 -0.99 13.23
CA TRP A 279 6.42 -0.15 14.42
C TRP A 279 6.72 -0.96 15.69
N LEU A 280 6.30 -2.23 15.71
CA LEU A 280 6.54 -3.15 16.82
C LEU A 280 7.88 -3.87 16.69
N ILE A 281 8.30 -4.13 15.44
CA ILE A 281 9.47 -4.94 15.10
C ILE A 281 10.75 -4.11 15.08
N ASP A 282 10.74 -2.92 14.49
CA ASP A 282 11.91 -2.04 14.40
C ASP A 282 12.09 -1.21 15.68
N THR A 283 12.55 -1.86 16.73
CA THR A 283 12.79 -1.23 18.04
C THR A 283 13.96 -0.24 18.03
N ASN A 284 14.81 -0.21 17.01
CA ASN A 284 15.82 0.81 16.84
C ASN A 284 15.21 2.15 16.41
N LYS A 285 14.28 2.10 15.45
CA LYS A 285 13.55 3.29 14.97
C LYS A 285 12.41 3.68 15.91
N TYR A 286 11.72 2.70 16.50
CA TYR A 286 10.57 2.87 17.39
C TYR A 286 10.86 2.23 18.76
N PRO A 287 11.75 2.82 19.57
CA PRO A 287 12.10 2.27 20.87
C PRO A 287 10.89 2.30 21.80
N ARG A 288 10.61 1.18 22.47
CA ARG A 288 9.50 1.03 23.40
C ARG A 288 9.87 0.14 24.59
N ASN A 289 9.21 0.38 25.71
CA ASN A 289 9.36 -0.40 26.95
C ASN A 289 8.02 -1.02 27.40
N TRP A 290 7.06 -1.11 26.51
CA TRP A 290 5.74 -1.71 26.73
C TRP A 290 5.51 -2.84 25.71
N LYS A 291 4.60 -3.76 26.05
CA LYS A 291 4.25 -4.90 25.21
C LYS A 291 3.07 -4.60 24.30
N ALA A 292 3.15 -5.08 23.08
CA ALA A 292 2.09 -5.00 22.09
C ALA A 292 1.29 -6.30 21.98
N GLY A 293 0.08 -6.19 21.43
CA GLY A 293 -0.70 -7.28 20.91
C GLY A 293 -1.26 -6.94 19.55
N ILE A 294 -1.76 -7.95 18.84
CA ILE A 294 -2.44 -7.83 17.56
C ILE A 294 -3.80 -8.51 17.62
N LEU A 295 -4.77 -7.97 16.88
CA LEU A 295 -6.11 -8.51 16.70
C LEU A 295 -6.52 -8.30 15.24
N PRO A 296 -7.53 -9.02 14.72
CA PRO A 296 -8.15 -8.66 13.45
C PRO A 296 -8.69 -7.21 13.49
N MET A 297 -9.03 -6.68 12.34
CA MET A 297 -9.80 -5.45 12.26
C MET A 297 -11.16 -5.65 12.94
N PRO A 298 -11.65 -4.70 13.77
CA PRO A 298 -12.98 -4.80 14.34
C PRO A 298 -14.06 -4.74 13.26
N HIS A 299 -15.21 -5.32 13.52
CA HIS A 299 -16.38 -5.21 12.65
C HIS A 299 -17.60 -4.71 13.42
N PRO A 300 -18.63 -4.13 12.77
CA PRO A 300 -19.89 -3.82 13.43
C PRO A 300 -20.50 -5.10 14.01
N ALA A 301 -21.02 -5.07 15.24
CA ALA A 301 -21.55 -6.26 15.92
C ALA A 301 -22.72 -6.92 15.17
N SER A 302 -23.44 -6.15 14.33
CA SER A 302 -24.54 -6.65 13.48
C SER A 302 -24.05 -7.37 12.21
N GLU A 303 -22.76 -7.26 11.87
CA GLU A 303 -22.24 -7.71 10.58
C GLU A 303 -21.27 -8.88 10.72
N LYS A 304 -20.99 -9.55 9.60
CA LYS A 304 -19.95 -10.57 9.53
C LYS A 304 -18.58 -9.94 9.66
N LYS A 305 -17.61 -10.73 10.14
CA LYS A 305 -16.19 -10.34 10.12
C LYS A 305 -15.79 -9.93 8.71
N SER A 306 -15.24 -8.72 8.59
CA SER A 306 -14.74 -8.20 7.32
C SER A 306 -13.53 -7.31 7.55
N VAL A 307 -12.64 -7.25 6.55
CA VAL A 307 -11.38 -6.54 6.66
C VAL A 307 -11.09 -5.76 5.38
N SER A 308 -10.62 -4.52 5.54
CA SER A 308 -10.08 -3.77 4.42
C SER A 308 -8.71 -4.30 4.03
N VAL A 309 -8.45 -4.34 2.72
CA VAL A 309 -7.17 -4.79 2.16
C VAL A 309 -6.61 -3.78 1.19
N VAL A 310 -5.28 -3.76 1.11
CA VAL A 310 -4.56 -3.17 -0.02
C VAL A 310 -3.79 -4.29 -0.70
N ILE A 311 -4.06 -4.51 -1.98
CA ILE A 311 -3.34 -5.48 -2.80
C ILE A 311 -2.24 -4.72 -3.54
N SER A 312 -0.98 -5.00 -3.19
CA SER A 312 0.16 -4.50 -3.95
C SER A 312 0.36 -5.37 -5.17
N ASN A 313 0.50 -4.75 -6.34
CA ASN A 313 0.74 -5.43 -7.59
C ASN A 313 2.07 -5.01 -8.19
N VAL A 314 2.75 -5.98 -8.81
CA VAL A 314 3.91 -5.72 -9.67
C VAL A 314 3.46 -5.83 -11.12
N TRP A 315 3.87 -4.86 -11.94
CA TRP A 315 3.43 -4.73 -13.30
C TRP A 315 4.53 -4.22 -14.25
N ILE A 316 4.29 -4.29 -15.53
CA ILE A 316 5.26 -3.97 -16.58
C ILE A 316 4.76 -2.77 -17.37
N PRO A 317 5.54 -1.67 -17.47
CA PRO A 317 5.21 -0.57 -18.35
C PRO A 317 5.14 -0.98 -19.82
N SER A 318 4.21 -0.38 -20.58
CA SER A 318 4.07 -0.64 -22.02
C SER A 318 5.31 -0.20 -22.80
N THR A 319 6.10 0.74 -22.28
CA THR A 319 7.36 1.25 -22.84
C THR A 319 8.54 0.30 -22.68
N SER A 320 8.47 -0.69 -21.78
CA SER A 320 9.54 -1.67 -21.57
C SER A 320 9.90 -2.40 -22.88
N LYS A 321 11.17 -2.46 -23.20
CA LYS A 321 11.72 -3.25 -24.34
C LYS A 321 12.03 -4.70 -23.94
N ASN A 322 12.00 -5.02 -22.67
CA ASN A 322 12.38 -6.30 -22.08
C ASN A 322 11.20 -7.08 -21.48
N LYS A 323 9.97 -6.86 -21.97
CA LYS A 323 8.72 -7.35 -21.34
C LYS A 323 8.74 -8.81 -20.90
N GLN A 324 9.28 -9.73 -21.73
CA GLN A 324 9.32 -11.15 -21.38
C GLN A 324 10.30 -11.42 -20.21
N ARG A 325 11.46 -10.73 -20.19
CA ARG A 325 12.42 -10.85 -19.07
C ARG A 325 11.91 -10.17 -17.81
N ALA A 326 11.24 -9.02 -17.97
CA ALA A 326 10.56 -8.34 -16.86
C ALA A 326 9.45 -9.23 -16.28
N PHE A 327 8.73 -9.99 -17.12
CA PHE A 327 7.69 -10.91 -16.64
C PHE A 327 8.25 -12.03 -15.75
N GLU A 328 9.43 -12.58 -16.05
CA GLU A 328 10.07 -13.58 -15.20
C GLU A 328 10.35 -13.01 -13.78
N VAL A 329 10.78 -11.76 -13.71
CA VAL A 329 11.02 -11.07 -12.45
C VAL A 329 9.70 -10.71 -11.74
N VAL A 330 8.71 -10.19 -12.47
CA VAL A 330 7.37 -9.87 -11.93
C VAL A 330 6.71 -11.12 -11.34
N LYS A 331 6.81 -12.26 -12.04
CA LYS A 331 6.37 -13.56 -11.53
C LYS A 331 7.08 -13.93 -10.23
N LEU A 332 8.42 -13.84 -10.19
CA LEU A 332 9.21 -14.13 -9.00
C LEU A 332 8.82 -13.23 -7.82
N PHE A 333 8.61 -11.94 -8.07
CA PHE A 333 8.17 -10.99 -7.05
C PHE A 333 6.81 -11.38 -6.49
N ALA A 334 5.84 -11.66 -7.36
CA ALA A 334 4.51 -12.10 -6.94
C ALA A 334 4.54 -13.41 -6.13
N GLU A 335 5.44 -14.32 -6.45
CA GLU A 335 5.55 -15.62 -5.76
C GLU A 335 6.35 -15.57 -4.47
N LYS A 336 7.29 -14.63 -4.29
CA LYS A 336 8.31 -14.67 -3.22
C LYS A 336 8.40 -13.42 -2.35
N GLN A 337 7.92 -12.26 -2.81
CA GLN A 337 8.13 -11.00 -2.10
C GLN A 337 7.59 -11.02 -0.66
N TYR A 338 6.48 -11.71 -0.40
CA TYR A 338 5.93 -11.83 0.94
C TYR A 338 6.91 -12.47 1.94
N THR A 339 7.86 -13.29 1.49
CA THR A 339 8.85 -13.96 2.37
C THR A 339 10.02 -13.05 2.75
N LEU A 340 10.14 -11.87 2.16
CA LEU A 340 11.30 -10.98 2.34
C LEU A 340 10.97 -9.70 3.14
N GLY A 341 9.69 -9.46 3.42
CA GLY A 341 9.23 -8.32 4.20
C GLY A 341 8.40 -8.77 5.40
N TYR A 342 8.41 -7.98 6.46
CA TYR A 342 7.57 -8.23 7.63
C TYR A 342 6.09 -7.92 7.33
N SER A 343 5.18 -8.67 7.96
CA SER A 343 3.74 -8.40 7.93
C SER A 343 3.07 -8.49 6.56
N ARG A 344 3.67 -9.17 5.60
CA ARG A 344 3.13 -9.36 4.26
C ARG A 344 2.41 -10.70 4.17
N ILE A 345 1.18 -10.67 3.73
CA ILE A 345 0.39 -11.87 3.51
C ILE A 345 0.57 -12.30 2.06
N PRO A 346 0.88 -13.57 1.77
CA PRO A 346 0.93 -14.05 0.40
C PRO A 346 -0.41 -13.83 -0.29
N ALA A 347 -0.38 -13.31 -1.52
CA ALA A 347 -1.53 -13.27 -2.40
C ALA A 347 -1.78 -14.62 -3.10
N ARG A 348 -0.87 -15.57 -2.94
CA ARG A 348 -0.97 -16.92 -3.49
C ARG A 348 -2.06 -17.71 -2.79
N ILE A 349 -2.93 -18.35 -3.58
CA ILE A 349 -4.01 -19.22 -3.11
C ILE A 349 -3.64 -20.72 -3.20
N ASP A 350 -2.49 -21.04 -3.79
CA ASP A 350 -2.00 -22.41 -4.01
C ASP A 350 -1.05 -22.89 -2.89
N LEU A 351 -0.85 -22.10 -1.83
CA LEU A 351 -0.09 -22.50 -0.67
C LEU A 351 -0.90 -23.46 0.21
N SER A 352 -0.26 -24.53 0.64
CA SER A 352 -0.83 -25.44 1.62
C SER A 352 -0.87 -24.84 3.04
N ASP A 353 -1.72 -25.37 3.89
CA ASP A 353 -1.77 -24.95 5.30
C ASP A 353 -0.42 -25.14 6.01
N ASP A 354 0.34 -26.19 5.68
CA ASP A 354 1.68 -26.43 6.23
C ASP A 354 2.70 -25.36 5.79
N GLU A 355 2.63 -24.90 4.54
CA GLU A 355 3.47 -23.80 4.04
C GLU A 355 3.14 -22.49 4.75
N ILE A 356 1.84 -22.19 4.93
CA ILE A 356 1.37 -21.00 5.67
C ILE A 356 1.84 -21.09 7.13
N GLN A 357 1.66 -22.23 7.80
CA GLN A 357 2.11 -22.44 9.18
C GLN A 357 3.63 -22.30 9.32
N THR A 358 4.37 -22.80 8.36
CA THR A 358 5.84 -22.67 8.31
C THR A 358 6.25 -21.21 8.14
N TYR A 359 5.56 -20.48 7.26
CA TYR A 359 5.79 -19.05 7.07
C TYR A 359 5.49 -18.24 8.35
N ILE A 360 4.36 -18.50 9.00
CA ILE A 360 4.02 -17.83 10.27
C ILE A 360 5.10 -18.07 11.32
N LYS A 361 5.53 -19.32 11.53
CA LYS A 361 6.49 -19.70 12.58
C LYS A 361 7.90 -19.16 12.32
N ASN A 362 8.33 -19.14 11.06
CA ASN A 362 9.72 -18.83 10.72
C ASN A 362 9.93 -17.34 10.42
N GLU A 363 8.92 -16.66 9.87
CA GLU A 363 9.08 -15.30 9.36
C GLU A 363 8.26 -14.26 10.17
N LEU A 364 6.98 -14.54 10.46
CA LEU A 364 6.12 -13.55 11.10
C LEU A 364 6.23 -13.54 12.63
N LEU A 365 6.34 -14.71 13.25
CA LEU A 365 6.35 -14.84 14.70
C LEU A 365 7.64 -14.33 15.38
N PRO A 366 8.86 -14.65 14.89
CA PRO A 366 10.08 -14.37 15.65
C PRO A 366 10.23 -12.92 16.08
N PRO A 367 9.98 -11.90 15.23
CA PRO A 367 10.10 -10.51 15.63
C PRO A 367 9.01 -10.02 16.60
N LEU A 368 7.89 -10.75 16.74
CA LEU A 368 6.76 -10.39 17.59
C LEU A 368 6.68 -11.21 18.88
N GLN A 369 7.49 -12.27 18.98
CA GLN A 369 7.44 -13.21 20.09
C GLN A 369 7.79 -12.57 21.45
N ALA A 370 8.64 -11.57 21.47
CA ALA A 370 9.01 -10.85 22.70
C ALA A 370 7.82 -10.16 23.38
N ASP A 371 6.77 -9.83 22.63
CA ASP A 371 5.51 -9.27 23.12
C ASP A 371 4.55 -10.32 23.65
N GLY A 372 4.89 -11.60 23.56
CA GLY A 372 4.00 -12.70 23.88
C GLY A 372 2.89 -12.91 22.85
N ILE A 373 3.12 -12.48 21.60
CA ILE A 373 2.25 -12.78 20.45
C ILE A 373 2.51 -14.23 20.05
N SER A 374 1.45 -14.97 19.80
CA SER A 374 1.46 -16.39 19.45
C SER A 374 1.22 -16.63 17.95
N VAL A 375 1.43 -17.85 17.50
CA VAL A 375 1.04 -18.31 16.15
C VAL A 375 -0.47 -18.12 15.95
N GLU A 376 -1.27 -18.42 16.98
CA GLU A 376 -2.73 -18.28 16.92
C GLU A 376 -3.17 -16.82 16.75
N ASP A 377 -2.55 -15.88 17.47
CA ASP A 377 -2.82 -14.45 17.31
C ASP A 377 -2.57 -13.99 15.85
N ILE A 378 -1.45 -14.43 15.27
CA ILE A 378 -1.10 -14.13 13.87
C ILE A 378 -2.11 -14.76 12.91
N GLN A 379 -2.50 -16.01 13.14
CA GLN A 379 -3.50 -16.69 12.33
C GLN A 379 -4.84 -15.97 12.35
N LYS A 380 -5.34 -15.61 13.53
CA LYS A 380 -6.61 -14.90 13.71
C LYS A 380 -6.57 -13.50 13.09
N ALA A 381 -5.45 -12.77 13.23
CA ALA A 381 -5.33 -11.42 12.69
C ALA A 381 -5.27 -11.39 11.16
N TRP A 382 -4.55 -12.32 10.53
CA TRP A 382 -4.25 -12.23 9.10
C TRP A 382 -4.75 -13.38 8.23
N PHE A 383 -4.89 -14.59 8.78
CA PHE A 383 -5.15 -15.79 7.98
C PHE A 383 -6.51 -16.43 8.24
N ASP A 384 -7.40 -15.75 9.00
CA ASP A 384 -8.77 -16.28 9.21
C ASP A 384 -9.52 -16.33 7.86
N PRO A 385 -9.87 -17.53 7.37
CA PRO A 385 -10.54 -17.70 6.08
C PRO A 385 -12.02 -17.27 6.11
N ALA A 386 -12.60 -17.10 7.31
CA ALA A 386 -13.99 -16.70 7.48
C ALA A 386 -14.22 -15.19 7.27
N VAL A 387 -13.13 -14.41 7.13
CA VAL A 387 -13.20 -12.95 7.01
C VAL A 387 -13.44 -12.54 5.56
N VAL A 388 -14.49 -11.75 5.33
CA VAL A 388 -14.77 -11.14 4.02
C VAL A 388 -13.79 -9.99 3.80
N ILE A 389 -13.13 -9.97 2.64
CA ILE A 389 -12.22 -8.89 2.26
C ILE A 389 -12.91 -7.85 1.38
N PHE A 390 -12.52 -6.59 1.51
CA PHE A 390 -12.91 -5.50 0.61
C PHE A 390 -11.73 -4.55 0.38
N ASP A 391 -11.67 -3.95 -0.81
CA ASP A 391 -10.62 -2.99 -1.13
C ASP A 391 -10.73 -1.74 -0.26
N GLU A 392 -9.61 -1.31 0.33
CA GLU A 392 -9.56 -0.07 1.14
C GLU A 392 -9.90 1.18 0.33
N LYS A 393 -9.64 1.15 -0.97
CA LYS A 393 -9.74 2.31 -1.85
C LYS A 393 -10.74 2.07 -2.98
N PRO A 394 -11.54 3.08 -3.38
CA PRO A 394 -12.39 2.97 -4.56
C PRO A 394 -11.53 2.73 -5.82
N THR A 395 -12.03 1.89 -6.73
CA THR A 395 -11.32 1.46 -7.96
C THR A 395 -12.04 1.84 -9.26
N GLY A 396 -13.19 2.53 -9.18
CA GLY A 396 -13.99 2.93 -10.35
C GLY A 396 -13.48 4.18 -11.07
N THR A 397 -14.31 4.69 -12.00
CA THR A 397 -14.02 5.91 -12.77
C THR A 397 -13.77 7.11 -11.88
N ALA A 398 -12.74 7.90 -12.17
CA ALA A 398 -12.31 9.08 -11.39
C ALA A 398 -12.00 8.80 -9.90
N SER A 399 -11.69 7.56 -9.53
CA SER A 399 -11.55 7.11 -8.14
C SER A 399 -10.52 7.93 -7.33
N THR A 400 -9.42 8.32 -7.94
CA THR A 400 -8.39 9.14 -7.28
C THR A 400 -8.92 10.55 -6.97
N GLU A 401 -9.59 11.21 -7.93
CA GLU A 401 -10.21 12.52 -7.73
C GLU A 401 -11.31 12.45 -6.66
N ILE A 402 -12.17 11.42 -6.73
CA ILE A 402 -13.24 11.19 -5.75
C ILE A 402 -12.66 10.97 -4.34
N ARG A 403 -11.58 10.23 -4.20
CA ARG A 403 -10.92 10.03 -2.92
C ARG A 403 -10.38 11.34 -2.33
N ASN A 404 -9.76 12.18 -3.15
CA ASN A 404 -9.24 13.48 -2.71
C ASN A 404 -10.36 14.42 -2.28
N LEU A 405 -11.39 14.59 -3.11
CA LEU A 405 -12.53 15.44 -2.76
C LEU A 405 -13.30 14.93 -1.52
N THR A 406 -13.34 13.61 -1.31
CA THR A 406 -13.92 13.03 -0.09
C THR A 406 -13.09 13.41 1.14
N ALA A 407 -11.75 13.37 1.03
CA ALA A 407 -10.87 13.80 2.11
C ALA A 407 -11.07 15.28 2.47
N ASP A 408 -11.18 16.14 1.45
CA ASP A 408 -11.34 17.58 1.61
C ASP A 408 -12.68 17.92 2.27
N GLU A 409 -13.79 17.41 1.73
CA GLU A 409 -15.15 17.71 2.24
C GLU A 409 -15.35 17.13 3.66
N CYS A 410 -14.94 15.88 3.90
CA CYS A 410 -15.00 15.29 5.22
C CYS A 410 -14.07 16.04 6.22
N GLY A 411 -12.96 16.59 5.73
CA GLY A 411 -12.07 17.44 6.53
C GLY A 411 -12.76 18.70 7.03
N LEU A 412 -13.56 19.37 6.19
CA LEU A 412 -14.37 20.56 6.57
C LEU A 412 -15.39 20.20 7.66
N TYR A 413 -16.06 19.06 7.53
CA TYR A 413 -16.93 18.55 8.60
C TYR A 413 -16.15 18.28 9.89
N GLY A 414 -14.98 17.66 9.77
CA GLY A 414 -14.14 17.30 10.90
C GLY A 414 -13.64 18.47 11.75
N ILE A 415 -13.45 19.63 11.13
CA ILE A 415 -13.06 20.88 11.82
C ILE A 415 -14.27 21.75 12.18
N GLY A 416 -15.50 21.35 11.83
CA GLY A 416 -16.73 22.05 12.17
C GLY A 416 -17.11 23.21 11.23
N GLU A 417 -16.46 23.31 10.05
CA GLU A 417 -16.75 24.36 9.06
C GLU A 417 -17.90 23.98 8.12
N GLN A 418 -18.35 22.75 8.13
CA GLN A 418 -19.43 22.26 7.27
C GLN A 418 -20.36 21.31 8.02
N SER A 419 -21.66 21.32 7.68
CA SER A 419 -22.58 20.32 8.19
C SER A 419 -22.37 18.94 7.55
N LEU A 420 -22.79 17.87 8.23
CA LEU A 420 -22.70 16.51 7.66
C LEU A 420 -23.55 16.36 6.40
N ASP A 421 -24.73 17.00 6.36
CA ASP A 421 -25.62 16.96 5.20
C ASP A 421 -25.02 17.67 3.98
N ASP A 422 -24.42 18.84 4.18
CA ASP A 422 -23.71 19.54 3.10
C ASP A 422 -22.47 18.75 2.64
N THR A 423 -21.74 18.12 3.55
CA THR A 423 -20.57 17.27 3.23
C THR A 423 -20.98 16.14 2.27
N VAL A 424 -21.97 15.37 2.63
CA VAL A 424 -22.48 14.26 1.80
C VAL A 424 -22.97 14.76 0.44
N LYS A 425 -23.76 15.86 0.44
CA LYS A 425 -24.26 16.48 -0.79
C LYS A 425 -23.10 16.94 -1.70
N HIS A 426 -22.13 17.67 -1.17
CA HIS A 426 -21.01 18.19 -1.95
C HIS A 426 -20.14 17.05 -2.51
N ILE A 427 -19.87 16.01 -1.72
CA ILE A 427 -19.12 14.83 -2.20
C ILE A 427 -19.87 14.19 -3.38
N LYS A 428 -21.19 13.96 -3.24
CA LYS A 428 -22.01 13.36 -4.29
C LYS A 428 -21.99 14.18 -5.58
N GLU A 429 -22.23 15.48 -5.50
CA GLU A 429 -22.28 16.38 -6.65
C GLU A 429 -20.91 16.46 -7.37
N LYS A 430 -19.81 16.59 -6.59
CA LYS A 430 -18.46 16.66 -7.13
C LYS A 430 -18.01 15.34 -7.72
N ALA A 431 -18.30 14.22 -7.05
CA ALA A 431 -17.96 12.88 -7.55
C ALA A 431 -18.68 12.58 -8.87
N ASP A 432 -19.97 12.87 -8.97
CA ASP A 432 -20.71 12.69 -10.21
C ASP A 432 -20.19 13.57 -11.36
N THR A 433 -19.74 14.78 -11.02
CA THR A 433 -19.12 15.68 -11.99
C THR A 433 -17.76 15.13 -12.49
N ALA A 434 -16.95 14.61 -11.59
CA ALA A 434 -15.67 13.99 -11.94
C ALA A 434 -15.85 12.74 -12.83
N ILE A 435 -16.84 11.88 -12.52
CA ILE A 435 -17.17 10.71 -13.34
C ILE A 435 -17.57 11.14 -14.75
N LYS A 436 -18.54 12.05 -14.88
CA LYS A 436 -19.00 12.56 -16.19
C LYS A 436 -17.92 13.23 -17.01
N LYS A 437 -16.92 13.82 -16.36
CA LYS A 437 -15.76 14.44 -17.04
C LYS A 437 -14.80 13.40 -17.56
N ALA A 438 -14.58 12.31 -16.81
CA ALA A 438 -13.68 11.23 -17.19
C ALA A 438 -14.24 10.33 -18.30
N GLU A 439 -15.55 10.33 -18.53
CA GLU A 439 -16.22 9.58 -19.61
C GLU A 439 -16.25 10.31 -20.96
N LYS A 440 -15.81 11.57 -21.02
CA LYS A 440 -15.70 12.39 -22.24
C LYS A 440 -14.33 12.33 -22.87
#